data_76d39f2d9e95b8d0f224ca8720944117
#
_entry.id   76d39f2d9e95b8d0f224ca8720944117
#
_cell.length_a   1.000
_cell.length_b   1.000
_cell.length_c   1.000
_cell.angle_alpha   90.00
_cell.angle_beta   90.00
_cell.angle_gamma   90.00
#
_symmetry.space_group_name_H-M   'P 1'
#
loop_
_entity.id
_entity.type
_entity.pdbx_description
1 polymer ?
#
loop_
_entity_poly.entity_id
_entity_poly.type
_entity_poly.pdbx_seq_one_letter_code
_entity_poly.pdbx_strand_id
1 'polypeptide(L)'
;MEAWNGWKNNQPYGDLFFKRATGELPEMESSKALAKIIQPYLEEGDKIGDIGCGGGHYLRSIDKKATKKFHYLGVDHTEYYIEKANEAFSKGSNENGYRITTSFIQGDIFSLPLNNEAVDIAICNNVLLHLPSIEKPIAELLRIAKKTVIIRTLIGDHTFRIKQVFSPEEFDENGEPLHFHFHNIYSKSYFESILKKNGIQKYHFFEDKDFQSEAFNTSENYVGKRPENLTVVVNGMQLNSYIIQPWTFLIIEK
;
A
#
# COMPACT_ATOMS: atom_id res chain seq x y z
N MET A 1 23.32 -3.97 3.11
CA MET A 1 21.97 -3.41 3.33
C MET A 1 21.52 -2.85 1.99
N GLU A 2 20.30 -3.13 1.57
CA GLU A 2 19.81 -2.54 0.33
C GLU A 2 19.56 -1.05 0.57
N ALA A 3 20.27 -0.19 -0.16
CA ALA A 3 20.30 1.27 0.02
C ALA A 3 18.90 1.95 -0.09
N TRP A 4 17.93 1.27 -0.72
CA TRP A 4 16.60 1.80 -0.98
C TRP A 4 15.57 1.52 0.14
N ASN A 5 15.90 0.71 1.14
CA ASN A 5 14.93 0.30 2.16
C ASN A 5 14.86 1.31 3.33
N GLY A 6 14.37 2.51 3.04
CA GLY A 6 14.19 3.57 4.05
C GLY A 6 13.10 3.28 5.09
N TRP A 7 12.23 2.28 4.86
CA TRP A 7 11.14 1.92 5.77
C TRP A 7 11.61 1.10 6.95
N LYS A 8 12.70 0.34 6.81
CA LYS A 8 13.20 -0.61 7.81
C LYS A 8 13.47 0.02 9.19
N ASN A 9 13.85 1.29 9.23
CA ASN A 9 14.19 2.01 10.46
C ASN A 9 13.22 3.17 10.77
N ASN A 10 12.07 3.24 10.11
CA ASN A 10 11.13 4.34 10.29
C ASN A 10 10.05 4.02 11.33
N GLN A 11 10.47 3.88 12.60
CA GLN A 11 9.56 3.63 13.72
C GLN A 11 8.45 4.70 13.85
N PRO A 12 8.72 6.02 13.71
CA PRO A 12 7.67 7.03 13.79
C PRO A 12 6.52 6.81 12.79
N TYR A 13 6.83 6.25 11.62
CA TYR A 13 5.79 5.89 10.64
C TYR A 13 4.96 4.68 11.09
N GLY A 14 5.59 3.71 11.74
CA GLY A 14 4.91 2.57 12.34
C GLY A 14 3.94 3.00 13.44
N ASP A 15 4.36 3.94 14.30
CA ASP A 15 3.51 4.52 15.36
C ASP A 15 2.32 5.29 14.77
N LEU A 16 2.52 5.98 13.64
CA LEU A 16 1.45 6.66 12.93
C LEU A 16 0.41 5.66 12.37
N PHE A 17 0.88 4.56 11.79
CA PHE A 17 0.01 3.48 11.31
C PHE A 17 -0.75 2.81 12.45
N PHE A 18 -0.09 2.57 13.58
CA PHE A 18 -0.70 2.04 14.78
C PHE A 18 -1.86 2.93 15.27
N LYS A 19 -1.62 4.22 15.42
CA LYS A 19 -2.65 5.19 15.83
C LYS A 19 -3.85 5.22 14.87
N ARG A 20 -3.62 5.02 13.58
CA ARG A 20 -4.71 4.90 12.59
C ARG A 20 -5.45 3.57 12.71
N ALA A 21 -4.73 2.49 12.97
CA ALA A 21 -5.30 1.16 13.17
C ALA A 21 -6.18 1.12 14.43
N THR A 22 -5.74 1.74 15.53
CA THR A 22 -6.48 1.81 16.81
C THR A 22 -7.59 2.87 16.83
N GLY A 23 -7.61 3.78 15.84
CA GLY A 23 -8.60 4.84 15.75
C GLY A 23 -8.27 6.11 16.52
N GLU A 24 -7.08 6.21 17.09
CA GLU A 24 -6.57 7.43 17.69
C GLU A 24 -6.36 8.55 16.66
N LEU A 25 -6.09 8.17 15.41
CA LEU A 25 -6.03 9.07 14.28
C LEU A 25 -7.07 8.73 13.22
N PRO A 26 -7.50 9.71 12.39
CA PRO A 26 -8.41 9.49 11.29
C PRO A 26 -7.88 8.46 10.28
N GLU A 27 -8.79 7.78 9.61
CA GLU A 27 -8.49 6.89 8.49
C GLU A 27 -7.86 7.68 7.32
N MET A 28 -6.93 7.05 6.62
CA MET A 28 -6.38 7.63 5.39
C MET A 28 -7.42 7.65 4.27
N GLU A 29 -7.37 8.65 3.40
CA GLU A 29 -8.24 8.69 2.22
C GLU A 29 -8.04 7.45 1.32
N SER A 30 -6.79 7.00 1.16
CA SER A 30 -6.48 5.77 0.43
C SER A 30 -7.11 4.52 1.06
N SER A 31 -7.18 4.42 2.38
CA SER A 31 -7.81 3.28 3.05
C SER A 31 -9.33 3.30 2.94
N LYS A 32 -9.94 4.50 3.00
CA LYS A 32 -11.38 4.68 2.74
C LYS A 32 -11.74 4.34 1.29
N ALA A 33 -10.91 4.76 0.32
CA ALA A 33 -11.10 4.45 -1.10
C ALA A 33 -11.02 2.95 -1.35
N LEU A 34 -9.97 2.28 -0.84
CA LEU A 34 -9.85 0.83 -0.94
C LEU A 34 -11.04 0.11 -0.31
N ALA A 35 -11.47 0.55 0.88
CA ALA A 35 -12.61 -0.05 1.57
C ALA A 35 -13.93 0.01 0.76
N LYS A 36 -14.09 1.01 -0.12
CA LYS A 36 -15.21 1.07 -1.08
C LYS A 36 -14.98 0.11 -2.26
N ILE A 37 -13.77 0.13 -2.84
CA ILE A 37 -13.44 -0.62 -4.06
C ILE A 37 -13.48 -2.13 -3.87
N ILE A 38 -13.08 -2.64 -2.69
CA ILE A 38 -13.02 -4.07 -2.43
C ILE A 38 -14.40 -4.73 -2.29
N GLN A 39 -15.46 -3.97 -1.92
CA GLN A 39 -16.77 -4.54 -1.58
C GLN A 39 -17.38 -5.43 -2.67
N PRO A 40 -17.36 -5.09 -3.98
CA PRO A 40 -17.91 -5.94 -5.03
C PRO A 40 -17.22 -7.30 -5.17
N TYR A 41 -15.96 -7.40 -4.74
CA TYR A 41 -15.10 -8.58 -4.87
C TYR A 41 -15.11 -9.45 -3.62
N LEU A 42 -15.57 -8.92 -2.48
CA LEU A 42 -15.58 -9.61 -1.20
C LEU A 42 -16.79 -10.56 -1.10
N GLU A 43 -16.54 -11.81 -0.76
CA GLU A 43 -17.55 -12.82 -0.46
C GLU A 43 -17.50 -13.23 1.02
N GLU A 44 -18.56 -13.89 1.51
CA GLU A 44 -18.62 -14.37 2.89
C GLU A 44 -17.54 -15.41 3.15
N GLY A 45 -16.70 -15.17 4.15
CA GLY A 45 -15.62 -16.05 4.55
C GLY A 45 -14.32 -15.89 3.75
N ASP A 46 -14.25 -14.95 2.81
CA ASP A 46 -13.02 -14.69 2.04
C ASP A 46 -11.84 -14.35 2.94
N LYS A 47 -10.65 -14.69 2.50
CA LYS A 47 -9.39 -14.30 3.11
C LYS A 47 -8.74 -13.17 2.30
N ILE A 48 -8.56 -12.02 2.92
CA ILE A 48 -7.85 -10.87 2.36
C ILE A 48 -6.38 -10.95 2.79
N GLY A 49 -5.45 -10.90 1.83
CA GLY A 49 -4.02 -10.72 2.07
C GLY A 49 -3.59 -9.29 1.79
N ASP A 50 -3.16 -8.54 2.79
CA ASP A 50 -2.64 -7.17 2.66
C ASP A 50 -1.11 -7.19 2.65
N ILE A 51 -0.52 -6.94 1.48
CA ILE A 51 0.91 -7.04 1.24
C ILE A 51 1.55 -5.65 1.30
N GLY A 52 2.44 -5.45 2.28
CA GLY A 52 2.92 -4.14 2.72
C GLY A 52 1.89 -3.49 3.66
N CYS A 53 1.35 -4.26 4.60
CA CYS A 53 0.25 -3.84 5.45
C CYS A 53 0.60 -2.74 6.46
N GLY A 54 1.91 -2.45 6.67
CA GLY A 54 2.34 -1.57 7.75
C GLY A 54 1.79 -2.02 9.11
N GLY A 55 1.24 -1.11 9.88
CA GLY A 55 0.56 -1.42 11.15
C GLY A 55 -0.87 -1.96 11.01
N GLY A 56 -1.28 -2.44 9.84
CA GLY A 56 -2.62 -3.03 9.61
C GLY A 56 -3.75 -2.00 9.48
N HIS A 57 -3.44 -0.73 9.28
CA HIS A 57 -4.42 0.36 9.34
C HIS A 57 -5.50 0.31 8.24
N TYR A 58 -5.25 -0.38 7.12
CA TYR A 58 -6.26 -0.61 6.07
C TYR A 58 -7.39 -1.54 6.54
N LEU A 59 -7.07 -2.53 7.40
CA LEU A 59 -8.08 -3.44 7.95
C LEU A 59 -9.23 -2.68 8.60
N ARG A 60 -8.95 -1.66 9.42
CA ARG A 60 -9.99 -0.89 10.10
C ARG A 60 -10.99 -0.26 9.14
N SER A 61 -10.51 0.31 8.03
CA SER A 61 -11.38 0.92 7.02
C SER A 61 -12.19 -0.12 6.25
N ILE A 62 -11.57 -1.26 5.92
CA ILE A 62 -12.25 -2.37 5.24
C ILE A 62 -13.35 -2.92 6.14
N ASP A 63 -13.03 -3.22 7.42
CA ASP A 63 -13.97 -3.76 8.39
C ASP A 63 -15.18 -2.85 8.59
N LYS A 64 -14.99 -1.55 8.75
CA LYS A 64 -16.07 -0.57 8.88
C LYS A 64 -17.06 -0.57 7.70
N LYS A 65 -16.58 -0.89 6.51
CA LYS A 65 -17.38 -0.89 5.27
C LYS A 65 -17.94 -2.26 4.93
N ALA A 66 -17.30 -3.33 5.40
CA ALA A 66 -17.66 -4.69 5.04
C ALA A 66 -19.06 -5.07 5.55
N THR A 67 -19.84 -5.65 4.67
CA THR A 67 -21.17 -6.24 5.00
C THR A 67 -21.09 -7.76 5.14
N LYS A 68 -19.90 -8.32 4.98
CA LYS A 68 -19.60 -9.76 4.99
C LYS A 68 -18.45 -10.03 5.93
N LYS A 69 -18.43 -11.22 6.55
CA LYS A 69 -17.29 -11.68 7.35
C LYS A 69 -16.15 -12.07 6.43
N PHE A 70 -14.94 -11.80 6.87
CA PHE A 70 -13.73 -12.18 6.17
C PHE A 70 -12.62 -12.52 7.17
N HIS A 71 -11.51 -13.07 6.67
CA HIS A 71 -10.26 -13.25 7.39
C HIS A 71 -9.23 -12.28 6.85
N TYR A 72 -8.36 -11.76 7.70
CA TYR A 72 -7.34 -10.82 7.28
C TYR A 72 -5.94 -11.30 7.63
N LEU A 73 -5.07 -11.34 6.62
CA LEU A 73 -3.66 -11.65 6.74
C LEU A 73 -2.85 -10.44 6.28
N GLY A 74 -2.16 -9.77 7.21
CA GLY A 74 -1.20 -8.72 6.89
C GLY A 74 0.21 -9.28 6.73
N VAL A 75 0.92 -8.84 5.70
CA VAL A 75 2.34 -9.13 5.48
C VAL A 75 3.11 -7.85 5.30
N ASP A 76 4.18 -7.65 6.06
CA ASP A 76 5.09 -6.51 5.90
C ASP A 76 6.55 -6.97 6.09
N HIS A 77 7.47 -6.27 5.42
CA HIS A 77 8.90 -6.56 5.55
C HIS A 77 9.47 -6.08 6.90
N THR A 78 8.87 -5.06 7.49
CA THR A 78 9.33 -4.37 8.70
C THR A 78 8.77 -5.04 9.95
N GLU A 79 9.62 -5.70 10.70
CA GLU A 79 9.24 -6.41 11.94
C GLU A 79 8.49 -5.49 12.92
N TYR A 80 8.98 -4.29 13.16
CA TYR A 80 8.34 -3.31 14.02
C TYR A 80 6.89 -2.99 13.61
N TYR A 81 6.60 -2.95 12.31
CA TYR A 81 5.23 -2.72 11.83
C TYR A 81 4.32 -3.91 12.11
N ILE A 82 4.86 -5.13 11.98
CA ILE A 82 4.14 -6.36 12.32
C ILE A 82 3.85 -6.46 13.83
N GLU A 83 4.81 -6.06 14.68
CA GLU A 83 4.58 -5.97 16.13
C GLU A 83 3.43 -5.01 16.44
N LYS A 84 3.43 -3.81 15.83
CA LYS A 84 2.38 -2.81 15.98
C LYS A 84 1.02 -3.28 15.46
N ALA A 85 0.99 -3.98 14.34
CA ALA A 85 -0.24 -4.57 13.82
C ALA A 85 -0.80 -5.66 14.76
N ASN A 86 0.05 -6.54 15.28
CA ASN A 86 -0.35 -7.55 16.27
C ASN A 86 -0.85 -6.92 17.58
N GLU A 87 -0.24 -5.82 18.04
CA GLU A 87 -0.69 -5.06 19.21
C GLU A 87 -2.09 -4.47 18.95
N ALA A 88 -2.27 -3.77 17.83
CA ALA A 88 -3.53 -3.12 17.46
C ALA A 88 -4.70 -4.10 17.35
N PHE A 89 -4.46 -5.28 16.78
CA PHE A 89 -5.49 -6.27 16.47
C PHE A 89 -5.37 -7.56 17.29
N SER A 90 -4.78 -7.50 18.48
CA SER A 90 -4.60 -8.68 19.36
C SER A 90 -5.92 -9.40 19.70
N LYS A 91 -7.06 -8.71 19.60
CA LYS A 91 -8.41 -9.25 19.78
C LYS A 91 -9.19 -9.43 18.47
N GLY A 92 -8.52 -9.29 17.30
CA GLY A 92 -9.14 -9.17 16.00
C GLY A 92 -9.73 -7.77 15.77
N SER A 93 -10.54 -7.62 14.73
CA SER A 93 -11.28 -6.38 14.45
C SER A 93 -12.79 -6.61 14.56
N ASN A 94 -13.56 -5.59 14.90
CA ASN A 94 -15.01 -5.66 15.12
C ASN A 94 -15.70 -4.32 14.86
N GLU A 95 -15.27 -3.59 13.83
CA GLU A 95 -15.83 -2.26 13.53
C GLU A 95 -17.26 -2.32 12.94
N ASN A 96 -17.60 -3.43 12.27
CA ASN A 96 -18.91 -3.65 11.64
C ASN A 96 -19.86 -4.55 12.44
N GLY A 97 -19.48 -4.94 13.66
CA GLY A 97 -20.26 -5.87 14.50
C GLY A 97 -19.95 -7.36 14.25
N TYR A 98 -19.11 -7.70 13.28
CA TYR A 98 -18.59 -9.05 13.07
C TYR A 98 -17.14 -9.15 13.54
N ARG A 99 -16.82 -10.22 14.25
CA ARG A 99 -15.43 -10.46 14.64
C ARG A 99 -14.61 -10.93 13.44
N ILE A 100 -13.67 -10.11 12.99
CA ILE A 100 -12.71 -10.44 11.94
C ILE A 100 -11.50 -11.13 12.58
N THR A 101 -11.16 -12.31 12.08
CA THR A 101 -9.94 -13.01 12.47
C THR A 101 -8.75 -12.40 11.73
N THR A 102 -7.72 -12.06 12.48
CA THR A 102 -6.52 -11.38 11.96
C THR A 102 -5.27 -12.20 12.21
N SER A 103 -4.32 -12.12 11.31
CA SER A 103 -2.95 -12.59 11.49
C SER A 103 -1.98 -11.66 10.77
N PHE A 104 -0.80 -11.46 11.36
CA PHE A 104 0.24 -10.61 10.79
C PHE A 104 1.57 -11.34 10.82
N ILE A 105 2.26 -11.36 9.70
CA ILE A 105 3.53 -12.07 9.54
C ILE A 105 4.55 -11.18 8.84
N GLN A 106 5.82 -11.35 9.19
CA GLN A 106 6.91 -10.72 8.44
C GLN A 106 7.12 -11.45 7.12
N GLY A 107 7.33 -10.69 6.03
CA GLY A 107 7.59 -11.27 4.70
C GLY A 107 8.07 -10.24 3.70
N ASP A 108 8.82 -10.74 2.70
CA ASP A 108 9.33 -9.93 1.60
C ASP A 108 8.41 -10.08 0.39
N ILE A 109 7.93 -8.96 -0.17
CA ILE A 109 7.07 -8.94 -1.35
C ILE A 109 7.73 -9.57 -2.58
N PHE A 110 9.06 -9.62 -2.63
CA PHE A 110 9.80 -10.31 -3.69
C PHE A 110 9.82 -11.83 -3.54
N SER A 111 9.44 -12.37 -2.37
CA SER A 111 9.37 -13.81 -2.10
C SER A 111 8.47 -14.05 -0.88
N LEU A 112 7.16 -13.96 -1.10
CA LEU A 112 6.17 -14.06 -0.02
C LEU A 112 6.18 -15.46 0.62
N PRO A 113 6.20 -15.56 1.97
CA PRO A 113 6.19 -16.83 2.68
C PRO A 113 4.77 -17.45 2.72
N LEU A 114 4.11 -17.49 1.58
CA LEU A 114 2.74 -17.95 1.40
C LEU A 114 2.67 -18.95 0.24
N ASN A 115 1.79 -19.92 0.36
CA ASN A 115 1.51 -20.88 -0.72
C ASN A 115 0.78 -20.19 -1.89
N ASN A 116 0.75 -20.84 -3.04
CA ASN A 116 -0.11 -20.44 -4.15
C ASN A 116 -1.57 -20.39 -3.67
N GLU A 117 -2.30 -19.38 -4.13
CA GLU A 117 -3.73 -19.22 -3.81
C GLU A 117 -4.04 -19.22 -2.29
N ALA A 118 -3.09 -18.71 -1.48
CA ALA A 118 -3.21 -18.67 -0.03
C ALA A 118 -4.29 -17.69 0.48
N VAL A 119 -4.71 -16.75 -0.36
CA VAL A 119 -5.73 -15.75 -0.06
C VAL A 119 -6.71 -15.63 -1.23
N ASP A 120 -7.96 -15.27 -0.95
CA ASP A 120 -8.96 -15.06 -2.01
C ASP A 120 -8.71 -13.73 -2.73
N ILE A 121 -8.44 -12.68 -1.97
CA ILE A 121 -8.15 -11.34 -2.47
C ILE A 121 -6.78 -10.90 -1.94
N ALA A 122 -5.85 -10.55 -2.83
CA ALA A 122 -4.61 -9.89 -2.45
C ALA A 122 -4.72 -8.38 -2.67
N ILE A 123 -4.38 -7.59 -1.67
CA ILE A 123 -4.30 -6.14 -1.79
C ILE A 123 -2.85 -5.67 -1.58
N CYS A 124 -2.44 -4.62 -2.31
CA CYS A 124 -1.12 -4.03 -2.20
C CYS A 124 -1.23 -2.52 -2.46
N ASN A 125 -1.23 -1.73 -1.40
CA ASN A 125 -1.54 -0.32 -1.50
C ASN A 125 -0.35 0.55 -1.08
N ASN A 126 0.04 1.48 -1.96
CA ASN A 126 1.13 2.43 -1.72
C ASN A 126 2.50 1.76 -1.46
N VAL A 127 2.74 0.58 -2.01
CA VAL A 127 3.99 -0.19 -1.83
C VAL A 127 4.84 -0.15 -3.10
N LEU A 128 4.27 -0.49 -4.26
CA LEU A 128 5.03 -0.71 -5.50
C LEU A 128 5.84 0.51 -5.94
N LEU A 129 5.36 1.73 -5.63
CA LEU A 129 6.11 2.96 -5.95
C LEU A 129 7.46 3.05 -5.20
N HIS A 130 7.61 2.34 -4.09
CA HIS A 130 8.81 2.35 -3.25
C HIS A 130 9.78 1.22 -3.56
N LEU A 131 9.48 0.37 -4.55
CA LEU A 131 10.29 -0.81 -4.87
C LEU A 131 11.26 -0.56 -6.02
N PRO A 132 12.42 -1.24 -6.03
CA PRO A 132 13.39 -1.15 -7.13
C PRO A 132 12.85 -1.76 -8.44
N SER A 133 11.88 -2.68 -8.37
CA SER A 133 11.18 -3.26 -9.51
C SER A 133 9.81 -3.76 -9.11
N ILE A 134 8.90 -3.95 -10.07
CA ILE A 134 7.53 -4.40 -9.78
C ILE A 134 7.14 -5.72 -10.46
N GLU A 135 7.96 -6.25 -11.38
CA GLU A 135 7.62 -7.49 -12.10
C GLU A 135 7.47 -8.68 -11.15
N LYS A 136 8.48 -8.93 -10.30
CA LYS A 136 8.44 -10.03 -9.34
C LYS A 136 7.39 -9.82 -8.24
N PRO A 137 7.26 -8.65 -7.62
CA PRO A 137 6.15 -8.35 -6.72
C PRO A 137 4.77 -8.62 -7.30
N ILE A 138 4.50 -8.18 -8.53
CA ILE A 138 3.22 -8.45 -9.20
C ILE A 138 3.02 -9.95 -9.42
N ALA A 139 4.06 -10.67 -9.86
CA ALA A 139 3.98 -12.13 -10.02
C ALA A 139 3.68 -12.84 -8.69
N GLU A 140 4.27 -12.39 -7.58
CA GLU A 140 3.98 -12.91 -6.23
C GLU A 140 2.53 -12.61 -5.80
N LEU A 141 2.04 -11.39 -6.01
CA LEU A 141 0.64 -11.05 -5.73
C LEU A 141 -0.32 -11.94 -6.52
N LEU A 142 -0.04 -12.14 -7.82
CA LEU A 142 -0.82 -13.04 -8.67
C LEU A 142 -0.73 -14.49 -8.20
N ARG A 143 0.43 -14.95 -7.74
CA ARG A 143 0.63 -16.32 -7.26
C ARG A 143 -0.19 -16.63 -6.02
N ILE A 144 -0.21 -15.70 -5.05
CA ILE A 144 -0.88 -15.91 -3.76
C ILE A 144 -2.39 -15.68 -3.82
N ALA A 145 -2.89 -14.88 -4.76
CA ALA A 145 -4.32 -14.59 -4.91
C ALA A 145 -5.05 -15.70 -5.67
N LYS A 146 -6.22 -16.07 -5.19
CA LYS A 146 -7.11 -17.03 -5.85
C LYS A 146 -8.07 -16.37 -6.82
N LYS A 147 -8.65 -15.22 -6.46
CA LYS A 147 -9.74 -14.55 -7.20
C LYS A 147 -9.32 -13.19 -7.75
N THR A 148 -8.82 -12.31 -6.89
CA THR A 148 -8.66 -10.89 -7.23
C THR A 148 -7.37 -10.32 -6.64
N VAL A 149 -6.70 -9.47 -7.41
CA VAL A 149 -5.60 -8.63 -6.92
C VAL A 149 -5.99 -7.16 -7.08
N ILE A 150 -5.87 -6.37 -6.01
CA ILE A 150 -6.13 -4.93 -6.02
C ILE A 150 -4.84 -4.21 -5.63
N ILE A 151 -4.32 -3.41 -6.54
CA ILE A 151 -3.10 -2.63 -6.35
C ILE A 151 -3.46 -1.15 -6.41
N ARG A 152 -2.99 -0.36 -5.44
CA ARG A 152 -3.01 1.10 -5.51
C ARG A 152 -1.59 1.64 -5.55
N THR A 153 -1.25 2.38 -6.62
CA THR A 153 0.07 2.98 -6.79
C THR A 153 0.00 4.18 -7.74
N LEU A 154 1.14 4.77 -8.04
CA LEU A 154 1.23 5.85 -9.02
C LEU A 154 1.35 5.28 -10.43
N ILE A 155 0.32 5.51 -11.25
CA ILE A 155 0.26 5.04 -12.65
C ILE A 155 -0.06 6.23 -13.55
N GLY A 156 0.86 6.54 -14.46
CA GLY A 156 0.75 7.64 -15.40
C GLY A 156 0.98 7.19 -16.85
N ASP A 157 1.16 8.16 -17.75
CA ASP A 157 1.44 7.89 -19.16
C ASP A 157 2.89 7.45 -19.40
N HIS A 158 3.80 7.90 -18.53
CA HIS A 158 5.23 7.61 -18.62
C HIS A 158 5.76 7.03 -17.32
N THR A 159 6.83 6.22 -17.44
CA THR A 159 7.52 5.69 -16.28
C THR A 159 8.61 6.67 -15.82
N PHE A 160 8.53 7.07 -14.56
CA PHE A 160 9.56 7.86 -13.87
C PHE A 160 10.15 7.05 -12.73
N ARG A 161 11.48 6.92 -12.71
CA ARG A 161 12.22 6.25 -11.65
C ARG A 161 12.91 7.32 -10.81
N ILE A 162 12.38 7.56 -9.61
CA ILE A 162 12.79 8.67 -8.75
C ILE A 162 13.44 8.10 -7.50
N LYS A 163 14.66 8.54 -7.21
CA LYS A 163 15.35 8.32 -5.95
C LYS A 163 15.26 9.60 -5.12
N GLN A 164 14.58 9.54 -3.98
CA GLN A 164 14.59 10.63 -3.02
C GLN A 164 15.69 10.36 -1.99
N VAL A 165 16.73 11.17 -2.02
CA VAL A 165 17.90 11.01 -1.17
C VAL A 165 17.61 11.55 0.23
N PHE A 166 18.12 10.87 1.27
CA PHE A 166 17.95 11.32 2.65
C PHE A 166 19.02 12.35 3.03
N SER A 167 18.67 13.22 3.99
CA SER A 167 19.60 14.16 4.59
C SER A 167 20.25 13.56 5.86
N PRO A 168 21.60 13.67 6.05
CA PRO A 168 22.55 14.28 5.10
C PRO A 168 22.68 13.45 3.82
N GLU A 169 22.86 14.11 2.68
CA GLU A 169 23.04 13.44 1.39
C GLU A 169 24.44 12.84 1.32
N GLU A 170 24.50 11.51 1.20
CA GLU A 170 25.75 10.76 1.09
C GLU A 170 25.76 9.99 -0.23
N PHE A 171 26.90 10.03 -0.91
CA PHE A 171 27.09 9.41 -2.23
C PHE A 171 28.31 8.51 -2.22
N ASP A 172 28.29 7.46 -3.04
CA ASP A 172 29.45 6.61 -3.29
C ASP A 172 30.46 7.28 -4.27
N GLU A 173 31.55 6.57 -4.58
CA GLU A 173 32.59 7.04 -5.50
C GLU A 173 32.11 7.30 -6.94
N ASN A 174 30.96 6.75 -7.33
CA ASN A 174 30.34 6.92 -8.64
C ASN A 174 29.25 8.01 -8.63
N GLY A 175 29.01 8.65 -7.47
CA GLY A 175 27.97 9.66 -7.29
C GLY A 175 26.57 9.07 -7.11
N GLU A 176 26.44 7.76 -6.83
CA GLU A 176 25.16 7.14 -6.50
C GLU A 176 24.84 7.34 -5.01
N PRO A 177 23.58 7.67 -4.66
CA PRO A 177 23.21 7.91 -3.27
C PRO A 177 23.27 6.61 -2.46
N LEU A 178 23.89 6.71 -1.26
CA LEU A 178 24.01 5.60 -0.33
C LEU A 178 22.69 5.32 0.43
N HIS A 179 21.89 6.36 0.65
CA HIS A 179 20.62 6.28 1.38
C HIS A 179 19.52 7.04 0.64
N PHE A 180 18.51 6.32 0.18
CA PHE A 180 17.38 6.89 -0.53
C PHE A 180 16.15 5.99 -0.43
N HIS A 181 14.99 6.51 -0.82
CA HIS A 181 13.83 5.70 -1.14
C HIS A 181 13.34 5.96 -2.56
N PHE A 182 12.73 4.96 -3.16
CA PHE A 182 12.08 5.15 -4.45
C PHE A 182 10.75 5.86 -4.29
N HIS A 183 10.43 6.71 -5.28
CA HIS A 183 9.12 7.32 -5.44
C HIS A 183 8.72 7.25 -6.91
N ASN A 184 8.54 6.01 -7.39
CA ASN A 184 8.36 5.73 -8.80
C ASN A 184 6.92 5.98 -9.26
N ILE A 185 6.79 6.48 -10.49
CA ILE A 185 5.56 6.47 -11.25
C ILE A 185 5.77 5.47 -12.38
N TYR A 186 4.87 4.54 -12.58
CA TYR A 186 4.96 3.57 -13.67
C TYR A 186 3.94 3.88 -14.75
N SER A 187 4.30 3.64 -16.02
CA SER A 187 3.36 3.80 -17.11
C SER A 187 2.30 2.69 -17.10
N LYS A 188 1.10 3.03 -17.55
CA LYS A 188 0.03 2.06 -17.76
C LYS A 188 0.46 0.93 -18.68
N SER A 189 1.15 1.25 -19.78
CA SER A 189 1.67 0.25 -20.74
C SER A 189 2.69 -0.71 -20.11
N TYR A 190 3.47 -0.27 -19.13
CA TYR A 190 4.39 -1.16 -18.42
C TYR A 190 3.63 -2.18 -17.56
N PHE A 191 2.61 -1.75 -16.83
CA PHE A 191 1.72 -2.69 -16.12
C PHE A 191 1.08 -3.69 -17.09
N GLU A 192 0.52 -3.22 -18.20
CA GLU A 192 -0.11 -4.06 -19.21
C GLU A 192 0.87 -5.12 -19.77
N SER A 193 2.14 -4.74 -19.98
CA SER A 193 3.17 -5.68 -20.42
C SER A 193 3.43 -6.78 -19.39
N ILE A 194 3.48 -6.43 -18.10
CA ILE A 194 3.66 -7.39 -17.01
C ILE A 194 2.45 -8.33 -16.91
N LEU A 195 1.24 -7.80 -16.97
CA LEU A 195 0.01 -8.58 -16.91
C LEU A 195 -0.07 -9.58 -18.08
N LYS A 196 0.27 -9.12 -19.28
CA LYS A 196 0.34 -9.98 -20.48
C LYS A 196 1.35 -11.11 -20.33
N LYS A 197 2.56 -10.84 -19.81
CA LYS A 197 3.58 -11.86 -19.50
C LYS A 197 3.08 -12.92 -18.53
N ASN A 198 2.19 -12.54 -17.61
CA ASN A 198 1.59 -13.44 -16.61
C ASN A 198 0.26 -14.06 -17.08
N GLY A 199 -0.13 -13.90 -18.34
CA GLY A 199 -1.34 -14.50 -18.92
C GLY A 199 -2.65 -13.85 -18.47
N ILE A 200 -2.60 -12.68 -17.84
CA ILE A 200 -3.77 -11.96 -17.34
C ILE A 200 -4.46 -11.23 -18.49
N GLN A 201 -5.77 -11.47 -18.65
CA GLN A 201 -6.60 -10.88 -19.68
C GLN A 201 -7.66 -9.93 -19.12
N LYS A 202 -8.09 -10.13 -17.86
CA LYS A 202 -9.17 -9.35 -17.25
C LYS A 202 -8.61 -8.44 -16.17
N TYR A 203 -8.53 -7.16 -16.48
CA TYR A 203 -8.07 -6.13 -15.56
C TYR A 203 -8.63 -4.76 -15.95
N HIS A 204 -8.65 -3.84 -15.01
CA HIS A 204 -9.03 -2.45 -15.28
C HIS A 204 -8.32 -1.49 -14.33
N PHE A 205 -8.12 -0.26 -14.82
CA PHE A 205 -7.53 0.83 -14.07
C PHE A 205 -8.61 1.82 -13.66
N PHE A 206 -8.58 2.23 -12.41
CA PHE A 206 -9.42 3.29 -11.86
C PHE A 206 -8.55 4.40 -11.30
N GLU A 207 -8.73 5.61 -11.78
CA GLU A 207 -8.13 6.78 -11.13
C GLU A 207 -8.80 7.00 -9.77
N ASP A 208 -7.98 7.24 -8.73
CA ASP A 208 -8.47 7.56 -7.39
C ASP A 208 -8.88 9.04 -7.32
N LYS A 209 -10.04 9.36 -7.92
CA LYS A 209 -10.58 10.73 -8.02
C LYS A 209 -11.18 11.26 -6.72
N ASP A 210 -11.50 10.35 -5.79
CA ASP A 210 -12.06 10.70 -4.48
C ASP A 210 -10.97 11.19 -3.49
N PHE A 211 -9.72 11.22 -3.93
CA PHE A 211 -8.61 11.73 -3.15
C PHE A 211 -8.76 13.24 -2.95
N GLN A 212 -9.23 13.66 -1.77
CA GLN A 212 -9.56 15.06 -1.49
C GLN A 212 -8.41 15.80 -0.81
N SER A 213 -8.14 17.01 -1.30
CA SER A 213 -7.07 17.90 -0.80
C SER A 213 -7.32 18.42 0.61
N GLU A 214 -8.57 18.56 1.01
CA GLU A 214 -8.93 19.18 2.31
C GLU A 214 -8.41 18.39 3.51
N ALA A 215 -8.33 17.06 3.41
CA ALA A 215 -7.76 16.20 4.44
C ALA A 215 -6.24 16.38 4.64
N PHE A 216 -5.55 16.96 3.65
CA PHE A 216 -4.10 17.20 3.69
C PHE A 216 -3.72 18.61 4.14
N ASN A 217 -4.66 19.56 4.07
CA ASN A 217 -4.41 20.95 4.41
C ASN A 217 -4.56 21.25 5.91
N THR A 218 -4.99 20.29 6.72
CA THR A 218 -5.05 20.47 8.16
C THR A 218 -3.73 20.06 8.79
N SER A 219 -3.05 21.04 9.40
CA SER A 219 -1.79 20.84 10.14
C SER A 219 -1.83 19.76 11.23
N GLU A 220 -3.02 19.34 11.63
CA GLU A 220 -3.27 18.31 12.65
C GLU A 220 -2.99 16.88 12.17
N ASN A 221 -2.91 16.64 10.86
CA ASN A 221 -2.67 15.32 10.29
C ASN A 221 -1.18 15.01 10.05
N TYR A 222 -0.29 15.95 10.31
CA TYR A 222 1.15 15.78 10.13
C TYR A 222 1.87 15.75 11.47
N VAL A 223 2.19 14.55 11.93
CA VAL A 223 3.17 14.36 13.01
C VAL A 223 4.56 14.32 12.36
N GLY A 224 5.22 15.47 12.35
CA GLY A 224 6.58 15.63 11.85
C GLY A 224 6.70 16.89 10.99
N LYS A 225 7.69 17.72 11.29
CA LYS A 225 8.06 18.88 10.49
C LYS A 225 8.40 18.43 9.06
N ARG A 226 7.46 18.62 8.14
CA ARG A 226 7.76 18.80 6.73
C ARG A 226 7.44 20.25 6.37
N PRO A 227 8.32 21.21 6.64
CA PRO A 227 8.06 22.61 6.33
C PRO A 227 8.04 22.91 4.83
N GLU A 228 8.50 22.00 3.98
CA GLU A 228 8.83 22.30 2.59
C GLU A 228 8.09 21.47 1.55
N ASN A 229 7.31 20.46 1.95
CA ASN A 229 6.61 19.59 1.03
C ASN A 229 5.09 19.76 1.16
N LEU A 230 4.56 20.85 0.61
CA LEU A 230 3.13 20.98 0.39
C LEU A 230 2.69 19.92 -0.61
N THR A 231 2.00 18.89 -0.12
CA THR A 231 1.22 18.03 -0.99
C THR A 231 -0.05 18.80 -1.37
N VAL A 232 -0.19 19.12 -2.63
CA VAL A 232 -1.36 19.78 -3.18
C VAL A 232 -2.11 18.76 -4.05
N VAL A 233 -3.42 18.72 -3.96
CA VAL A 233 -4.26 17.93 -4.85
C VAL A 233 -5.06 18.87 -5.75
N VAL A 234 -4.91 18.70 -7.05
CA VAL A 234 -5.63 19.45 -8.08
C VAL A 234 -6.30 18.47 -9.02
N ASN A 235 -7.62 18.55 -9.15
CA ASN A 235 -8.41 17.68 -10.03
C ASN A 235 -8.16 16.17 -9.81
N GLY A 236 -8.01 15.74 -8.55
CA GLY A 236 -7.72 14.35 -8.20
C GLY A 236 -6.26 13.91 -8.40
N MET A 237 -5.38 14.82 -8.80
CA MET A 237 -3.94 14.58 -8.92
C MET A 237 -3.20 15.17 -7.73
N GLN A 238 -2.38 14.36 -7.10
CA GLN A 238 -1.49 14.80 -6.03
C GLN A 238 -0.20 15.41 -6.64
N LEU A 239 0.10 16.64 -6.25
CA LEU A 239 1.38 17.30 -6.50
C LEU A 239 2.24 17.18 -5.25
N ASN A 240 3.41 16.60 -5.35
CA ASN A 240 4.40 16.58 -4.28
C ASN A 240 5.66 17.27 -4.79
N SER A 241 5.92 18.46 -4.30
CA SER A 241 6.98 19.34 -4.79
C SER A 241 6.79 19.67 -6.28
N TYR A 242 7.41 18.93 -7.18
CA TYR A 242 7.39 19.19 -8.63
C TYR A 242 6.75 18.07 -9.44
N ILE A 243 6.20 17.03 -8.79
CA ILE A 243 5.75 15.81 -9.47
C ILE A 243 4.27 15.60 -9.27
N ILE A 244 3.53 15.49 -10.38
CA ILE A 244 2.15 15.06 -10.37
C ILE A 244 2.11 13.59 -10.00
N GLN A 245 1.32 13.22 -9.00
CA GLN A 245 1.17 11.85 -8.52
C GLN A 245 -0.21 11.31 -8.89
N PRO A 246 -0.34 10.59 -10.01
CA PRO A 246 -1.61 10.03 -10.46
C PRO A 246 -1.91 8.74 -9.69
N TRP A 247 -2.60 8.85 -8.56
CA TRP A 247 -3.05 7.70 -7.80
C TRP A 247 -4.09 6.90 -8.56
N THR A 248 -3.81 5.63 -8.77
CA THR A 248 -4.64 4.75 -9.58
C THR A 248 -4.76 3.38 -8.91
N PHE A 249 -5.97 2.82 -8.94
CA PHE A 249 -6.21 1.43 -8.61
C PHE A 249 -6.11 0.57 -9.88
N LEU A 250 -5.38 -0.52 -9.80
CA LEU A 250 -5.37 -1.60 -10.77
C LEU A 250 -6.05 -2.82 -10.15
N ILE A 251 -7.13 -3.27 -10.75
CA ILE A 251 -7.88 -4.46 -10.33
C ILE A 251 -7.66 -5.54 -11.37
N ILE A 252 -7.28 -6.71 -10.92
CA ILE A 252 -6.98 -7.89 -11.73
C ILE A 252 -7.90 -9.01 -11.27
N GLU A 253 -8.67 -9.58 -12.17
CA GLU A 253 -9.54 -10.72 -11.93
C GLU A 253 -8.92 -11.98 -12.56
N LYS A 254 -8.78 -13.02 -11.76
CA LYS A 254 -8.18 -14.31 -12.14
C LYS A 254 -9.26 -15.29 -12.60
#